data_d8e10a3fa828dc92dff99120140728eb
#
_entry.id   d8e10a3fa828dc92dff99120140728eb
#
_cell.length_a   1.000
_cell.length_b   1.000
_cell.length_c   1.000
_cell.angle_alpha   90.00
_cell.angle_beta   90.00
_cell.angle_gamma   90.00
#
_symmetry.space_group_name_H-M   'P 1'
#
loop_
_entity.id
_entity.type
_entity.pdbx_description
1 polymer ?
#
loop_
_entity_poly.entity_id
_entity_poly.type
_entity_poly.pdbx_seq_one_letter_code
_entity_poly.pdbx_strand_id
1 'polypeptide(L)'
;MKLKNKILLSLFLTVGILFIWNLTAEAKTYDNSKYTIWLPNSYQNTQNTEDSIQEEKDITTIFRLEVTQKQGTDLIVSENYMNYLISIFQQSYGSDFTLISKNINKKSECIGLELQFRETSTGITHYFSVYQFLSDNYSYLLLFGSTNKSYINSVEKNEIVKSFKIKDTVTSSNGIPFTDVSKNSWYYDTVKYTYENNLISGANEYEFRPDAKITRGMIVTILWRMEGKPKVTGIKDFTDVTGQYYYNAVRWAAKNKIVSGYNSGKFGPNDSITREQLAVILNNYAKYKGKNVNVTANTNKYVDWYKVTGYARPAMNWAVAKGVITGKYNGTKVDPQGTASRAEAAGMIYNYCTKIK
;
A
#
# COMPACT_ATOMS: atom_id res chain seq x y z
N MET A 1 -9.35 10.08 -20.63
CA MET A 1 -8.90 8.98 -21.52
C MET A 1 -7.90 9.40 -22.60
N LYS A 2 -7.98 10.61 -23.21
CA LYS A 2 -7.07 11.05 -24.29
C LYS A 2 -5.63 11.42 -23.86
N LEU A 3 -5.36 11.75 -22.63
CA LEU A 3 -4.02 12.13 -22.15
C LEU A 3 -3.16 10.90 -21.79
N LYS A 4 -3.76 9.82 -21.32
CA LYS A 4 -3.05 8.57 -20.97
C LYS A 4 -2.39 7.90 -22.18
N ASN A 5 -3.00 8.03 -23.38
CA ASN A 5 -2.43 7.48 -24.61
C ASN A 5 -1.29 8.32 -25.20
N LYS A 6 -1.18 9.61 -24.87
CA LYS A 6 -0.10 10.45 -25.39
C LYS A 6 1.25 10.16 -24.74
N ILE A 7 1.28 9.78 -23.48
CA ILE A 7 2.52 9.47 -22.75
C ILE A 7 3.15 8.18 -23.26
N LEU A 8 2.35 7.18 -23.66
CA LEU A 8 2.86 5.94 -24.22
C LEU A 8 3.18 6.05 -25.73
N LEU A 9 2.42 6.86 -26.47
CA LEU A 9 2.64 7.03 -27.93
C LEU A 9 3.93 7.80 -28.24
N SER A 10 4.40 8.69 -27.36
CA SER A 10 5.68 9.37 -27.51
C SER A 10 6.89 8.45 -27.35
N LEU A 11 6.71 7.30 -26.72
CA LEU A 11 7.74 6.28 -26.48
C LEU A 11 8.22 5.60 -27.77
N PHE A 12 7.48 5.66 -28.89
CA PHE A 12 7.69 4.76 -30.02
C PHE A 12 7.97 5.42 -31.37
N LEU A 13 8.06 6.73 -31.45
CA LEU A 13 8.07 7.41 -32.76
C LEU A 13 9.43 7.98 -33.25
N THR A 14 10.53 7.71 -32.54
CA THR A 14 11.84 8.15 -33.04
C THR A 14 12.94 7.10 -32.88
N VAL A 15 12.90 6.08 -33.72
CA VAL A 15 14.09 5.33 -34.09
C VAL A 15 14.46 5.79 -35.52
N GLY A 16 15.36 6.70 -35.62
CA GLY A 16 15.90 7.10 -36.90
C GLY A 16 16.82 8.29 -36.80
N ILE A 17 18.06 8.04 -37.12
CA ILE A 17 19.14 8.90 -37.69
C ILE A 17 20.36 9.06 -36.80
N LEU A 18 21.42 8.49 -37.35
CA LEU A 18 22.82 8.51 -36.93
C LEU A 18 23.47 9.90 -37.04
N PHE A 19 24.31 10.23 -36.05
CA PHE A 19 25.59 10.91 -36.30
C PHE A 19 26.60 10.53 -35.20
N ILE A 20 27.75 10.03 -35.64
CA ILE A 20 28.89 9.64 -34.81
C ILE A 20 29.81 10.86 -34.61
N TRP A 21 30.08 11.23 -33.35
CA TRP A 21 31.23 12.02 -32.96
C TRP A 21 31.90 11.37 -31.75
N ASN A 22 33.16 10.97 -31.90
CA ASN A 22 33.97 10.46 -30.80
C ASN A 22 34.36 11.61 -29.87
N LEU A 23 33.85 11.61 -28.66
CA LEU A 23 34.37 12.37 -27.52
C LEU A 23 34.52 11.43 -26.32
N THR A 24 35.73 11.40 -25.77
CA THR A 24 36.03 10.77 -24.49
C THR A 24 35.28 11.54 -23.40
N ALA A 25 34.09 11.13 -23.08
CA ALA A 25 33.27 11.75 -22.04
C ALA A 25 33.51 11.08 -20.70
N GLU A 26 33.68 11.86 -19.62
CA GLU A 26 33.62 11.38 -18.23
C GLU A 26 32.21 10.93 -17.90
N ALA A 27 32.09 10.01 -16.93
CA ALA A 27 30.79 9.53 -16.44
C ALA A 27 29.92 10.74 -16.06
N LYS A 28 28.67 10.73 -16.49
CA LYS A 28 27.75 11.85 -16.29
C LYS A 28 26.86 11.62 -15.10
N THR A 29 26.70 12.66 -14.29
CA THR A 29 25.65 12.67 -13.27
C THR A 29 24.63 13.74 -13.63
N TYR A 30 23.41 13.33 -13.87
CA TYR A 30 22.29 14.23 -14.02
C TYR A 30 21.71 14.51 -12.64
N ASP A 31 21.76 15.78 -12.25
CA ASP A 31 21.36 16.25 -10.93
C ASP A 31 20.51 17.51 -11.07
N ASN A 32 19.21 17.39 -10.86
CA ASN A 32 18.26 18.49 -10.93
C ASN A 32 17.35 18.55 -9.69
N SER A 33 16.31 19.38 -9.73
CA SER A 33 15.38 19.54 -8.60
C SER A 33 14.53 18.29 -8.31
N LYS A 34 14.38 17.38 -9.27
CA LYS A 34 13.45 16.24 -9.20
C LYS A 34 14.14 14.92 -8.93
N TYR A 35 15.36 14.74 -9.49
CA TYR A 35 16.08 13.45 -9.35
C TYR A 35 17.58 13.60 -9.52
N THR A 36 18.32 12.55 -9.15
CA THR A 36 19.71 12.31 -9.51
C THR A 36 19.83 10.96 -10.18
N ILE A 37 20.61 10.86 -11.25
CA ILE A 37 20.98 9.61 -11.91
C ILE A 37 22.37 9.68 -12.48
N TRP A 38 23.13 8.59 -12.39
CA TRP A 38 24.45 8.45 -12.98
C TRP A 38 24.37 7.59 -14.24
N LEU A 39 25.05 8.01 -15.30
CA LEU A 39 25.21 7.26 -16.54
C LEU A 39 26.70 7.06 -16.86
N PRO A 40 27.10 5.85 -17.33
CA PRO A 40 28.46 5.60 -17.79
C PRO A 40 28.86 6.48 -18.98
N ASN A 41 30.17 6.66 -19.19
CA ASN A 41 30.73 7.41 -20.31
C ASN A 41 30.35 6.85 -21.69
N SER A 42 30.00 5.57 -21.73
CA SER A 42 29.58 4.91 -22.98
C SER A 42 28.26 5.41 -23.53
N TYR A 43 27.50 6.19 -22.74
CA TYR A 43 26.26 6.81 -23.20
C TYR A 43 26.51 8.22 -23.70
N GLN A 44 25.94 8.55 -24.87
CA GLN A 44 26.06 9.86 -25.51
C GLN A 44 24.70 10.55 -25.55
N ASN A 45 24.74 11.85 -25.33
CA ASN A 45 23.56 12.70 -25.29
C ASN A 45 22.97 12.88 -26.69
N THR A 46 21.71 12.47 -26.86
CA THR A 46 20.94 12.75 -28.07
C THR A 46 19.93 13.86 -27.86
N GLN A 47 19.21 13.89 -26.75
CA GLN A 47 18.27 14.97 -26.39
C GLN A 47 18.02 14.95 -24.87
N ASN A 48 18.35 16.05 -24.18
CA ASN A 48 18.09 16.14 -22.74
C ASN A 48 17.38 17.44 -22.40
N THR A 49 16.36 17.28 -21.55
CA THR A 49 15.64 18.38 -20.88
C THR A 49 15.59 18.10 -19.39
N GLU A 50 15.05 19.02 -18.60
CA GLU A 50 14.84 18.78 -17.16
C GLU A 50 13.93 17.56 -16.88
N ASP A 51 12.99 17.28 -17.77
CA ASP A 51 11.99 16.23 -17.64
C ASP A 51 12.25 14.99 -18.50
N SER A 52 13.32 14.99 -19.30
CA SER A 52 13.63 13.86 -20.19
C SER A 52 15.13 13.75 -20.47
N ILE A 53 15.66 12.56 -20.31
CA ILE A 53 16.99 12.16 -20.74
C ILE A 53 16.82 11.08 -21.79
N GLN A 54 17.42 11.24 -22.93
CA GLN A 54 17.56 10.19 -23.94
C GLN A 54 19.04 10.07 -24.31
N GLU A 55 19.59 8.89 -24.10
CA GLU A 55 21.00 8.59 -24.32
C GLU A 55 21.15 7.27 -25.07
N GLU A 56 22.12 7.21 -25.98
CA GLU A 56 22.45 6.02 -26.74
C GLU A 56 23.88 5.57 -26.40
N LYS A 57 24.04 4.28 -26.11
CA LYS A 57 25.36 3.69 -25.92
C LYS A 57 26.00 3.34 -27.26
N ASP A 58 25.18 2.79 -28.13
CA ASP A 58 25.50 2.42 -29.50
C ASP A 58 24.19 2.37 -30.31
N ILE A 59 24.28 2.02 -31.60
CA ILE A 59 23.08 1.90 -32.45
C ILE A 59 22.08 0.84 -32.04
N THR A 60 22.41 0.04 -31.02
CA THR A 60 21.57 -1.07 -30.55
C THR A 60 21.11 -0.93 -29.12
N THR A 61 21.64 0.04 -28.38
CA THR A 61 21.39 0.16 -26.93
C THR A 61 21.05 1.60 -26.55
N ILE A 62 19.86 1.77 -26.00
CA ILE A 62 19.31 3.07 -25.59
C ILE A 62 18.97 3.08 -24.11
N PHE A 63 19.06 4.27 -23.52
CA PHE A 63 18.50 4.62 -22.22
C PHE A 63 17.59 5.83 -22.38
N ARG A 64 16.44 5.79 -21.71
CA ARG A 64 15.50 6.91 -21.64
C ARG A 64 14.96 7.06 -20.23
N LEU A 65 14.96 8.28 -19.73
CA LEU A 65 14.24 8.69 -18.53
C LEU A 65 13.21 9.75 -18.92
N GLU A 66 11.99 9.54 -18.50
CA GLU A 66 10.90 10.54 -18.60
C GLU A 66 10.33 10.84 -17.22
N VAL A 67 10.12 12.11 -16.95
CA VAL A 67 9.49 12.62 -15.75
C VAL A 67 8.17 13.28 -16.13
N THR A 68 7.09 12.81 -15.58
CA THR A 68 5.75 13.34 -15.83
C THR A 68 5.10 13.80 -14.55
N GLN A 69 4.60 15.03 -14.50
CA GLN A 69 3.83 15.51 -13.37
C GLN A 69 2.52 14.71 -13.24
N LYS A 70 2.25 14.20 -12.05
CA LYS A 70 1.01 13.47 -11.75
C LYS A 70 -0.18 14.42 -11.77
N GLN A 71 -1.21 14.04 -12.50
CA GLN A 71 -2.50 14.72 -12.47
C GLN A 71 -3.49 13.82 -11.68
N GLY A 72 -3.78 14.18 -10.44
CA GLY A 72 -4.68 13.41 -9.57
C GLY A 72 -4.01 12.23 -8.85
N THR A 73 -4.81 11.47 -8.10
CA THR A 73 -4.38 10.39 -7.20
C THR A 73 -4.22 9.02 -7.89
N ASP A 74 -4.27 8.93 -9.20
CA ASP A 74 -4.64 7.70 -9.92
C ASP A 74 -3.49 6.76 -10.30
N LEU A 75 -2.23 7.13 -10.06
CA LEU A 75 -1.11 6.25 -10.35
C LEU A 75 -0.63 5.57 -9.06
N ILE A 76 -1.15 4.39 -8.79
CA ILE A 76 -0.70 3.51 -7.72
C ILE A 76 0.12 2.39 -8.37
N VAL A 77 1.37 2.21 -7.93
CA VAL A 77 2.15 1.04 -8.33
C VAL A 77 1.53 -0.20 -7.67
N SER A 78 0.76 -0.93 -8.44
CA SER A 78 0.05 -2.14 -8.03
C SER A 78 0.17 -3.21 -9.10
N GLU A 79 -0.15 -4.45 -8.74
CA GLU A 79 -0.20 -5.52 -9.73
C GLU A 79 -1.24 -5.26 -10.82
N ASN A 80 -2.36 -4.66 -10.47
CA ASN A 80 -3.39 -4.25 -11.44
C ASN A 80 -2.86 -3.19 -12.42
N TYR A 81 -2.10 -2.22 -11.92
CA TYR A 81 -1.47 -1.21 -12.77
C TYR A 81 -0.40 -1.83 -13.67
N MET A 82 0.42 -2.75 -13.16
CA MET A 82 1.39 -3.50 -13.96
C MET A 82 0.71 -4.31 -15.07
N ASN A 83 -0.38 -5.02 -14.76
CA ASN A 83 -1.15 -5.76 -15.76
C ASN A 83 -1.78 -4.84 -16.80
N TYR A 84 -2.21 -3.64 -16.39
CA TYR A 84 -2.68 -2.59 -17.30
C TYR A 84 -1.57 -2.13 -18.25
N LEU A 85 -0.36 -1.86 -17.77
CA LEU A 85 0.78 -1.51 -18.63
C LEU A 85 1.13 -2.64 -19.61
N ILE A 86 1.16 -3.89 -19.15
CA ILE A 86 1.37 -5.05 -20.00
C ILE A 86 0.32 -5.11 -21.12
N SER A 87 -0.96 -4.88 -20.78
CA SER A 87 -2.04 -4.88 -21.78
C SER A 87 -1.87 -3.81 -22.85
N ILE A 88 -1.34 -2.64 -22.48
CA ILE A 88 -1.03 -1.57 -23.45
C ILE A 88 0.08 -1.99 -24.39
N PHE A 89 1.17 -2.60 -23.88
CA PHE A 89 2.26 -3.10 -24.73
C PHE A 89 1.76 -4.24 -25.65
N GLN A 90 0.95 -5.17 -25.12
CA GLN A 90 0.33 -6.22 -25.92
C GLN A 90 -0.57 -5.66 -27.02
N GLN A 91 -1.34 -4.60 -26.73
CA GLN A 91 -2.18 -3.95 -27.73
C GLN A 91 -1.33 -3.21 -28.80
N SER A 92 -0.19 -2.64 -28.41
CA SER A 92 0.67 -1.87 -29.31
C SER A 92 1.49 -2.77 -30.24
N TYR A 93 1.95 -3.90 -29.78
CA TYR A 93 2.85 -4.81 -30.51
C TYR A 93 2.18 -6.11 -30.98
N GLY A 94 0.97 -6.40 -30.54
CA GLY A 94 0.24 -7.60 -30.93
C GLY A 94 1.02 -8.90 -30.66
N SER A 95 1.17 -9.73 -31.71
CA SER A 95 1.92 -11.00 -31.64
C SER A 95 3.42 -10.84 -31.46
N ASP A 96 3.96 -9.64 -31.72
CA ASP A 96 5.40 -9.36 -31.63
C ASP A 96 5.85 -9.12 -30.19
N PHE A 97 4.91 -8.86 -29.28
CA PHE A 97 5.17 -8.69 -27.86
C PHE A 97 5.33 -10.03 -27.14
N THR A 98 6.38 -10.17 -26.36
CA THR A 98 6.55 -11.29 -25.42
C THR A 98 7.03 -10.74 -24.07
N LEU A 99 6.24 -10.96 -23.02
CA LEU A 99 6.63 -10.66 -21.65
C LEU A 99 7.72 -11.65 -21.21
N ILE A 100 8.83 -11.13 -20.65
CA ILE A 100 9.94 -11.93 -20.11
C ILE A 100 9.78 -12.07 -18.59
N SER A 101 9.60 -10.93 -17.89
CA SER A 101 9.41 -10.90 -16.45
C SER A 101 8.63 -9.67 -16.01
N LYS A 102 7.99 -9.77 -14.84
CA LYS A 102 7.38 -8.63 -14.16
C LYS A 102 7.71 -8.71 -12.68
N ASN A 103 8.02 -7.57 -12.07
CA ASN A 103 8.33 -7.49 -10.66
C ASN A 103 7.94 -6.13 -10.08
N ILE A 104 7.47 -6.11 -8.85
CA ILE A 104 7.32 -4.85 -8.10
C ILE A 104 8.62 -4.65 -7.36
N ASN A 105 9.37 -3.63 -7.75
CA ASN A 105 10.70 -3.39 -7.20
C ASN A 105 10.57 -2.65 -5.85
N LYS A 106 11.12 -3.26 -4.81
CA LYS A 106 11.05 -2.80 -3.41
C LYS A 106 12.33 -2.05 -3.02
N LYS A 107 12.64 -0.93 -3.67
CA LYS A 107 13.68 -0.05 -3.14
C LYS A 107 13.10 0.83 -2.03
N SER A 108 13.85 1.01 -0.97
CA SER A 108 13.48 1.62 0.31
C SER A 108 12.94 3.06 0.27
N GLU A 109 13.01 3.74 -0.84
CA GLU A 109 12.64 5.16 -0.98
C GLU A 109 11.62 5.45 -2.07
N CYS A 110 11.29 4.48 -2.90
CA CYS A 110 10.26 4.64 -3.93
C CYS A 110 9.67 3.29 -4.33
N ILE A 111 8.36 3.27 -4.48
CA ILE A 111 7.65 2.11 -5.02
C ILE A 111 7.85 2.13 -6.53
N GLY A 112 8.51 1.09 -7.05
CA GLY A 112 8.75 0.93 -8.46
C GLY A 112 8.22 -0.40 -8.97
N LEU A 113 7.90 -0.47 -10.24
CA LEU A 113 7.68 -1.72 -10.94
C LEU A 113 8.80 -1.91 -11.95
N GLU A 114 9.17 -3.16 -12.18
CA GLU A 114 10.07 -3.58 -13.23
C GLU A 114 9.30 -4.48 -14.20
N LEU A 115 9.41 -4.16 -15.49
CA LEU A 115 8.83 -4.92 -16.57
C LEU A 115 9.91 -5.23 -17.60
N GLN A 116 10.14 -6.50 -17.91
CA GLN A 116 11.01 -6.90 -19.01
C GLN A 116 10.19 -7.57 -20.10
N PHE A 117 10.40 -7.15 -21.35
CA PHE A 117 9.74 -7.73 -22.51
C PHE A 117 10.64 -7.68 -23.74
N ARG A 118 10.24 -8.38 -24.78
CA ARG A 118 10.83 -8.30 -26.10
C ARG A 118 9.75 -8.00 -27.14
N GLU A 119 10.15 -7.35 -28.23
CA GLU A 119 9.34 -7.17 -29.42
C GLU A 119 10.16 -7.51 -30.68
N THR A 120 9.51 -7.87 -31.78
CA THR A 120 10.17 -8.28 -33.03
C THR A 120 9.41 -7.73 -34.24
N SER A 121 9.16 -6.42 -34.27
CA SER A 121 8.29 -5.78 -35.28
C SER A 121 8.95 -5.58 -36.66
N THR A 122 10.26 -5.60 -36.77
CA THR A 122 11.01 -5.33 -38.00
C THR A 122 11.95 -6.46 -38.41
N GLY A 123 11.76 -7.67 -37.90
CA GLY A 123 12.70 -8.77 -38.04
C GLY A 123 13.90 -8.69 -37.09
N ILE A 124 14.05 -7.58 -36.36
CA ILE A 124 15.06 -7.41 -35.32
C ILE A 124 14.37 -7.53 -33.97
N THR A 125 14.90 -8.40 -33.10
CA THR A 125 14.37 -8.53 -31.74
C THR A 125 15.00 -7.47 -30.83
N HIS A 126 14.16 -6.65 -30.21
CA HIS A 126 14.55 -5.69 -29.18
C HIS A 126 14.11 -6.21 -27.80
N TYR A 127 14.97 -6.05 -26.82
CA TYR A 127 14.75 -6.42 -25.42
C TYR A 127 14.66 -5.15 -24.60
N PHE A 128 13.63 -5.05 -23.77
CA PHE A 128 13.38 -3.87 -22.94
C PHE A 128 13.35 -4.24 -21.47
N SER A 129 13.86 -3.31 -20.65
CA SER A 129 13.68 -3.30 -19.21
C SER A 129 13.11 -1.94 -18.81
N VAL A 130 11.92 -1.91 -18.26
CA VAL A 130 11.20 -0.70 -17.92
C VAL A 130 11.01 -0.65 -16.42
N TYR A 131 11.39 0.47 -15.83
CA TYR A 131 11.19 0.78 -14.43
C TYR A 131 10.28 1.98 -14.32
N GLN A 132 9.27 1.90 -13.49
CA GLN A 132 8.46 3.05 -13.14
C GLN A 132 8.52 3.30 -11.65
N PHE A 133 8.88 4.51 -11.27
CA PHE A 133 8.92 4.98 -9.90
C PHE A 133 7.92 6.13 -9.74
N LEU A 134 7.30 6.22 -8.58
CA LEU A 134 6.34 7.27 -8.27
C LEU A 134 6.80 8.04 -7.04
N SER A 135 6.79 9.36 -7.13
CA SER A 135 6.78 10.26 -5.98
C SER A 135 5.37 10.81 -5.76
N ASP A 136 5.22 11.72 -4.81
CA ASP A 136 3.93 12.38 -4.57
C ASP A 136 3.48 13.18 -5.79
N ASN A 137 4.41 13.87 -6.47
CA ASN A 137 4.12 14.83 -7.52
C ASN A 137 4.42 14.31 -8.92
N TYR A 138 5.34 13.34 -9.06
CA TYR A 138 5.85 12.91 -10.34
C TYR A 138 5.84 11.40 -10.54
N SER A 139 5.77 10.99 -11.80
CA SER A 139 6.04 9.64 -12.28
C SER A 139 7.34 9.67 -13.06
N TYR A 140 8.24 8.74 -12.75
CA TYR A 140 9.54 8.58 -13.38
C TYR A 140 9.56 7.25 -14.13
N LEU A 141 9.79 7.30 -15.43
CA LEU A 141 9.89 6.12 -16.28
C LEU A 141 11.32 5.97 -16.77
N LEU A 142 11.99 4.91 -16.36
CA LEU A 142 13.30 4.54 -16.87
C LEU A 142 13.13 3.38 -17.87
N LEU A 143 13.54 3.57 -19.09
CA LEU A 143 13.49 2.56 -20.15
C LEU A 143 14.92 2.26 -20.62
N PHE A 144 15.24 0.99 -20.63
CA PHE A 144 16.45 0.44 -21.21
C PHE A 144 16.07 -0.47 -22.38
N GLY A 145 16.60 -0.23 -23.56
CA GLY A 145 16.33 -1.02 -24.74
C GLY A 145 17.64 -1.48 -25.39
N SER A 146 17.69 -2.73 -25.87
CA SER A 146 18.84 -3.24 -26.61
C SER A 146 18.44 -4.40 -27.51
N THR A 147 19.13 -4.58 -28.64
CA THR A 147 19.06 -5.81 -29.43
C THR A 147 19.84 -6.97 -28.77
N ASN A 148 20.70 -6.66 -27.80
CA ASN A 148 21.42 -7.67 -27.03
C ASN A 148 20.62 -8.08 -25.78
N LYS A 149 20.11 -9.31 -25.77
CA LYS A 149 19.33 -9.85 -24.63
C LYS A 149 20.08 -9.77 -23.29
N SER A 150 21.40 -9.95 -23.27
CA SER A 150 22.17 -9.92 -22.01
C SER A 150 22.19 -8.54 -21.35
N TYR A 151 21.96 -7.47 -22.12
CA TYR A 151 21.99 -6.10 -21.61
C TYR A 151 20.91 -5.83 -20.59
N ILE A 152 19.68 -6.34 -20.79
CA ILE A 152 18.58 -6.10 -19.84
C ILE A 152 18.82 -6.66 -18.41
N ASN A 153 19.83 -7.54 -18.28
CA ASN A 153 20.27 -8.09 -16.98
C ASN A 153 21.72 -7.72 -16.65
N SER A 154 22.31 -6.79 -17.40
CA SER A 154 23.71 -6.40 -17.22
C SER A 154 23.96 -5.71 -15.88
N VAL A 155 25.19 -5.84 -15.38
CA VAL A 155 25.66 -5.13 -14.21
C VAL A 155 25.55 -3.62 -14.42
N GLU A 156 25.94 -3.14 -15.61
CA GLU A 156 25.89 -1.73 -15.97
C GLU A 156 24.48 -1.14 -15.86
N LYS A 157 23.47 -1.79 -16.47
CA LYS A 157 22.08 -1.36 -16.34
C LYS A 157 21.63 -1.32 -14.87
N ASN A 158 22.00 -2.35 -14.10
CA ASN A 158 21.63 -2.43 -12.69
C ASN A 158 22.30 -1.32 -11.86
N GLU A 159 23.53 -0.94 -12.13
CA GLU A 159 24.21 0.18 -11.47
C GLU A 159 23.55 1.52 -11.82
N ILE A 160 23.12 1.73 -13.07
CA ILE A 160 22.35 2.91 -13.45
C ILE A 160 21.05 2.99 -12.64
N VAL A 161 20.28 1.90 -12.59
CA VAL A 161 19.03 1.84 -11.80
C VAL A 161 19.29 2.08 -10.31
N LYS A 162 20.38 1.55 -9.75
CA LYS A 162 20.75 1.79 -8.36
C LYS A 162 21.15 3.23 -8.07
N SER A 163 21.71 3.92 -9.04
CA SER A 163 22.13 5.33 -8.92
C SER A 163 20.96 6.30 -8.91
N PHE A 164 19.81 5.88 -9.47
CA PHE A 164 18.63 6.72 -9.56
C PHE A 164 18.08 7.03 -8.17
N LYS A 165 17.98 8.32 -7.85
CA LYS A 165 17.42 8.82 -6.61
C LYS A 165 16.41 9.91 -6.91
N ILE A 166 15.22 9.77 -6.35
CA ILE A 166 14.20 10.79 -6.39
C ILE A 166 14.56 11.84 -5.33
N LYS A 167 14.66 13.10 -5.72
CA LYS A 167 14.89 14.23 -4.82
C LYS A 167 13.59 14.92 -4.42
N ASP A 168 12.61 14.84 -5.28
CA ASP A 168 11.23 15.10 -4.88
C ASP A 168 10.92 14.05 -3.82
N THR A 169 11.28 14.40 -2.60
CA THR A 169 11.21 13.50 -1.48
C THR A 169 9.85 12.86 -1.51
N VAL A 170 9.84 11.54 -1.68
CA VAL A 170 8.92 10.74 -0.89
C VAL A 170 9.35 10.96 0.57
N THR A 171 9.20 12.15 1.07
CA THR A 171 8.54 12.20 2.35
C THR A 171 7.30 11.44 1.99
N SER A 172 7.08 10.26 2.55
CA SER A 172 5.72 9.81 2.72
C SER A 172 5.05 11.06 3.28
N SER A 173 4.54 11.92 2.38
CA SER A 173 3.85 13.15 2.74
C SER A 173 2.70 12.75 3.64
N ASN A 174 2.45 11.48 3.67
CA ASN A 174 1.53 10.76 4.49
C ASN A 174 2.14 10.24 5.80
N GLY A 175 3.46 10.19 6.03
CA GLY A 175 4.01 9.57 7.25
C GLY A 175 3.66 8.08 7.41
N ILE A 176 3.06 7.45 6.40
CA ILE A 176 2.68 6.03 6.34
C ILE A 176 2.92 5.50 4.93
N PRO A 177 3.30 4.20 4.77
CA PRO A 177 3.69 3.66 3.46
C PRO A 177 2.49 3.34 2.55
N PHE A 178 1.25 3.52 3.03
CA PHE A 178 0.06 3.04 2.34
C PHE A 178 -0.42 4.01 1.27
N THR A 179 -0.40 3.55 0.02
CA THR A 179 -0.78 4.34 -1.15
C THR A 179 -2.30 4.51 -1.32
N ASP A 180 -3.07 3.64 -0.67
CA ASP A 180 -4.53 3.64 -0.65
C ASP A 180 -5.12 4.43 0.53
N VAL A 181 -4.30 5.17 1.27
CA VAL A 181 -4.69 6.04 2.39
C VAL A 181 -4.33 7.47 2.07
N SER A 182 -5.28 8.23 1.53
CA SER A 182 -5.10 9.67 1.25
C SER A 182 -5.04 10.48 2.56
N LYS A 183 -4.21 11.54 2.59
CA LYS A 183 -4.19 12.51 3.71
C LYS A 183 -5.53 13.17 3.99
N ASN A 184 -6.34 13.33 2.97
CA ASN A 184 -7.66 13.94 3.09
C ASN A 184 -8.75 12.95 3.54
N SER A 185 -8.39 11.67 3.73
CA SER A 185 -9.34 10.67 4.23
C SER A 185 -9.64 10.90 5.71
N TRP A 186 -10.90 10.75 6.10
CA TRP A 186 -11.34 10.90 7.50
C TRP A 186 -10.61 9.93 8.45
N TYR A 187 -10.06 8.85 7.92
CA TYR A 187 -9.35 7.82 8.69
C TYR A 187 -7.83 7.98 8.68
N TYR A 188 -7.29 8.99 7.99
CA TYR A 188 -5.84 9.12 7.81
C TYR A 188 -5.08 9.13 9.14
N ASP A 189 -5.42 10.04 10.06
CA ASP A 189 -4.73 10.17 11.35
C ASP A 189 -4.86 8.91 12.21
N THR A 190 -5.99 8.21 12.12
CA THR A 190 -6.22 6.98 12.88
C THR A 190 -5.44 5.79 12.31
N VAL A 191 -5.33 5.70 10.99
CA VAL A 191 -4.48 4.72 10.32
C VAL A 191 -3.02 4.99 10.62
N LYS A 192 -2.59 6.24 10.50
CA LYS A 192 -1.22 6.67 10.83
C LYS A 192 -0.86 6.28 12.25
N TYR A 193 -1.66 6.67 13.23
CA TYR A 193 -1.44 6.34 14.64
C TYR A 193 -1.32 4.84 14.86
N THR A 194 -2.27 4.06 14.33
CA THR A 194 -2.29 2.60 14.56
C THR A 194 -1.13 1.89 13.87
N TYR A 195 -0.65 2.41 12.75
CA TYR A 195 0.55 1.91 12.07
C TYR A 195 1.83 2.26 12.82
N GLU A 196 2.05 3.52 13.19
CA GLU A 196 3.25 4.00 13.91
C GLU A 196 3.40 3.35 15.29
N ASN A 197 2.30 3.00 15.94
CA ASN A 197 2.29 2.25 17.19
C ASN A 197 2.28 0.72 17.03
N ASN A 198 2.51 0.19 15.81
CA ASN A 198 2.55 -1.24 15.51
C ASN A 198 1.28 -2.01 15.87
N LEU A 199 0.12 -1.34 15.92
CA LEU A 199 -1.17 -1.94 16.28
C LEU A 199 -1.80 -2.61 15.05
N ILE A 200 -1.92 -1.88 13.94
CA ILE A 200 -2.46 -2.38 12.68
C ILE A 200 -1.40 -2.21 11.59
N SER A 201 -0.94 -3.30 11.04
CA SER A 201 -0.08 -3.31 9.86
C SER A 201 -0.90 -3.20 8.58
N GLY A 202 -0.26 -2.87 7.46
CA GLY A 202 -0.88 -2.97 6.13
C GLY A 202 -1.41 -4.37 5.83
N ALA A 203 -2.26 -4.47 4.86
CA ALA A 203 -2.63 -5.74 4.22
C ALA A 203 -1.41 -6.31 3.46
N ASN A 204 -0.60 -5.42 2.93
CA ASN A 204 0.76 -5.64 2.45
C ASN A 204 1.61 -4.40 2.79
N GLU A 205 2.80 -4.32 2.23
CA GLU A 205 3.75 -3.25 2.50
C GLU A 205 3.24 -1.86 2.07
N TYR A 206 2.37 -1.78 1.05
CA TYR A 206 1.93 -0.53 0.42
C TYR A 206 0.42 -0.29 0.46
N GLU A 207 -0.35 -1.27 0.93
CA GLU A 207 -1.80 -1.16 1.00
C GLU A 207 -2.27 -1.38 2.43
N PHE A 208 -3.11 -0.49 2.91
CA PHE A 208 -3.85 -0.66 4.16
C PHE A 208 -5.15 -1.40 3.95
N ARG A 209 -5.79 -1.22 2.78
CA ARG A 209 -7.14 -1.69 2.42
C ARG A 209 -8.20 -1.18 3.38
N PRO A 210 -8.42 0.14 3.44
CA PRO A 210 -9.27 0.78 4.45
C PRO A 210 -10.71 0.25 4.46
N ASP A 211 -11.26 -0.11 3.30
CA ASP A 211 -12.64 -0.59 3.16
C ASP A 211 -12.79 -2.11 3.35
N ALA A 212 -11.68 -2.85 3.38
CA ALA A 212 -11.71 -4.29 3.63
C ALA A 212 -12.26 -4.57 5.03
N LYS A 213 -13.00 -5.67 5.17
CA LYS A 213 -13.55 -6.08 6.48
C LYS A 213 -12.44 -6.55 7.39
N ILE A 214 -12.54 -6.17 8.67
CA ILE A 214 -11.64 -6.67 9.71
C ILE A 214 -12.25 -7.87 10.40
N THR A 215 -11.40 -8.84 10.75
CA THR A 215 -11.89 -10.08 11.39
C THR A 215 -11.72 -10.06 12.90
N ARG A 216 -12.46 -10.95 13.57
CA ARG A 216 -12.37 -11.15 15.04
C ARG A 216 -10.94 -11.53 15.45
N GLY A 217 -10.27 -12.40 14.69
CA GLY A 217 -8.87 -12.79 14.93
C GLY A 217 -7.90 -11.63 14.81
N MET A 218 -8.10 -10.74 13.85
CA MET A 218 -7.30 -9.52 13.73
C MET A 218 -7.43 -8.61 14.95
N ILE A 219 -8.66 -8.38 15.43
CA ILE A 219 -8.89 -7.50 16.59
C ILE A 219 -8.20 -8.03 17.85
N VAL A 220 -8.35 -9.30 18.18
CA VAL A 220 -7.67 -9.85 19.36
C VAL A 220 -6.16 -9.85 19.23
N THR A 221 -5.64 -9.99 18.01
CA THR A 221 -4.20 -9.90 17.73
C THR A 221 -3.67 -8.48 17.98
N ILE A 222 -4.44 -7.45 17.63
CA ILE A 222 -4.10 -6.06 17.93
C ILE A 222 -4.02 -5.84 19.45
N LEU A 223 -5.04 -6.24 20.19
CA LEU A 223 -5.05 -6.09 21.66
C LEU A 223 -3.93 -6.87 22.34
N TRP A 224 -3.63 -8.08 21.85
CA TRP A 224 -2.51 -8.89 22.35
C TRP A 224 -1.14 -8.24 22.08
N ARG A 225 -0.99 -7.57 20.94
CA ARG A 225 0.21 -6.77 20.63
C ARG A 225 0.35 -5.57 21.57
N MET A 226 -0.75 -4.88 21.87
CA MET A 226 -0.78 -3.77 22.84
C MET A 226 -0.29 -4.19 24.24
N GLU A 227 -0.49 -5.46 24.62
CA GLU A 227 0.00 -6.02 25.90
C GLU A 227 1.40 -6.67 25.79
N GLY A 228 2.15 -6.44 24.71
CA GLY A 228 3.49 -6.99 24.57
C GLY A 228 3.51 -8.49 24.25
N LYS A 229 2.43 -9.06 23.71
CA LYS A 229 2.34 -10.46 23.28
C LYS A 229 2.54 -11.48 24.41
N PRO A 230 1.81 -11.37 25.52
CA PRO A 230 2.00 -12.28 26.68
C PRO A 230 1.76 -13.75 26.32
N LYS A 231 2.60 -14.63 26.82
CA LYS A 231 2.42 -16.08 26.68
C LYS A 231 1.26 -16.55 27.55
N VAL A 232 0.50 -17.53 27.05
CA VAL A 232 -0.65 -18.11 27.75
C VAL A 232 -0.59 -19.62 27.74
N THR A 233 -0.80 -20.21 28.92
CA THR A 233 -0.93 -21.65 29.13
C THR A 233 -2.19 -21.96 29.91
N GLY A 234 -2.60 -23.22 29.92
CA GLY A 234 -3.68 -23.71 30.82
C GLY A 234 -5.09 -23.25 30.41
N ILE A 235 -5.37 -23.11 29.13
CA ILE A 235 -6.72 -22.83 28.63
C ILE A 235 -7.11 -23.85 27.55
N LYS A 236 -8.36 -24.24 27.52
CA LYS A 236 -8.94 -25.08 26.47
C LYS A 236 -9.03 -24.27 25.19
N ASP A 237 -8.57 -24.84 24.10
CA ASP A 237 -8.61 -24.20 22.78
C ASP A 237 -10.02 -24.25 22.18
N PHE A 238 -10.32 -23.24 21.36
CA PHE A 238 -11.49 -23.29 20.46
C PHE A 238 -11.20 -24.25 19.32
N THR A 239 -12.23 -24.94 18.85
CA THR A 239 -12.08 -26.00 17.83
C THR A 239 -11.61 -25.50 16.46
N ASP A 240 -11.75 -24.21 16.19
CA ASP A 240 -11.40 -23.53 14.95
C ASP A 240 -10.16 -22.61 15.08
N VAL A 241 -9.42 -22.75 16.18
CA VAL A 241 -8.22 -21.93 16.46
C VAL A 241 -7.03 -22.85 16.63
N THR A 242 -6.28 -23.08 15.54
CA THR A 242 -5.12 -23.96 15.50
C THR A 242 -3.97 -23.34 14.73
N GLY A 243 -2.78 -23.19 15.34
CA GLY A 243 -1.51 -22.90 14.65
C GLY A 243 -1.39 -21.62 13.83
N GLN A 244 -2.42 -20.80 13.76
CA GLN A 244 -2.45 -19.58 12.98
C GLN A 244 -1.86 -18.39 13.73
N TYR A 245 -1.58 -17.27 13.03
CA TYR A 245 -0.98 -16.07 13.63
C TYR A 245 -1.75 -15.49 14.81
N TYR A 246 -3.06 -15.73 14.87
CA TYR A 246 -3.95 -15.28 15.95
C TYR A 246 -4.07 -16.28 17.10
N TYR A 247 -3.48 -17.48 17.02
CA TYR A 247 -3.64 -18.56 17.99
C TYR A 247 -3.38 -18.11 19.45
N ASN A 248 -2.19 -17.55 19.70
CA ASN A 248 -1.84 -17.09 21.04
C ASN A 248 -2.67 -15.88 21.49
N ALA A 249 -3.05 -15.01 20.57
CA ALA A 249 -3.86 -13.84 20.86
C ALA A 249 -5.28 -14.22 21.27
N VAL A 250 -5.90 -15.18 20.60
CA VAL A 250 -7.25 -15.69 20.94
C VAL A 250 -7.22 -16.34 22.33
N ARG A 251 -6.23 -17.18 22.60
CA ARG A 251 -6.07 -17.83 23.92
C ARG A 251 -5.89 -16.81 25.03
N TRP A 252 -5.05 -15.82 24.83
CA TRP A 252 -4.84 -14.74 25.78
C TRP A 252 -6.13 -13.96 26.05
N ALA A 253 -6.82 -13.56 25.00
CA ALA A 253 -8.05 -12.80 25.12
C ALA A 253 -9.17 -13.58 25.81
N ALA A 254 -9.29 -14.89 25.53
CA ALA A 254 -10.24 -15.78 26.18
C ALA A 254 -9.92 -15.99 27.67
N LYS A 255 -8.65 -16.26 28.00
CA LYS A 255 -8.19 -16.41 29.40
C LYS A 255 -8.51 -15.20 30.26
N ASN A 256 -8.36 -14.01 29.68
CA ASN A 256 -8.60 -12.73 30.35
C ASN A 256 -10.05 -12.23 30.20
N LYS A 257 -10.97 -13.07 29.72
CA LYS A 257 -12.39 -12.75 29.56
C LYS A 257 -12.67 -11.54 28.66
N ILE A 258 -11.72 -11.22 27.78
CA ILE A 258 -11.85 -10.14 26.79
C ILE A 258 -12.79 -10.59 25.66
N VAL A 259 -12.70 -11.87 25.30
CA VAL A 259 -13.60 -12.50 24.33
C VAL A 259 -14.18 -13.81 24.87
N SER A 260 -15.33 -14.17 24.33
CA SER A 260 -15.91 -15.51 24.42
C SER A 260 -16.09 -16.05 23.01
N GLY A 261 -16.09 -17.35 22.87
CA GLY A 261 -16.49 -18.02 21.63
C GLY A 261 -18.00 -18.03 21.43
N TYR A 262 -18.41 -18.63 20.35
CA TYR A 262 -19.81 -18.97 20.08
C TYR A 262 -20.25 -20.22 20.92
N ASN A 263 -21.55 -20.40 21.03
CA ASN A 263 -22.12 -21.58 21.76
C ASN A 263 -21.68 -22.91 21.12
N SER A 264 -21.21 -22.92 19.90
CA SER A 264 -20.67 -24.09 19.18
C SER A 264 -19.27 -24.52 19.64
N GLY A 265 -18.63 -23.81 20.57
CA GLY A 265 -17.23 -24.04 20.96
C GLY A 265 -16.21 -23.49 19.97
N LYS A 266 -16.64 -22.70 18.98
CA LYS A 266 -15.81 -21.98 18.00
C LYS A 266 -15.58 -20.55 18.43
N PHE A 267 -14.47 -19.96 18.00
CA PHE A 267 -14.18 -18.53 18.16
C PHE A 267 -14.62 -17.70 16.96
N GLY A 268 -14.55 -18.25 15.74
CA GLY A 268 -14.80 -17.54 14.49
C GLY A 268 -13.69 -16.53 14.15
N PRO A 269 -12.40 -16.93 14.10
CA PRO A 269 -11.29 -15.98 13.93
C PRO A 269 -11.33 -15.26 12.58
N ASN A 270 -11.88 -15.88 11.56
CA ASN A 270 -12.01 -15.34 10.21
C ASN A 270 -13.34 -14.63 9.95
N ASP A 271 -14.26 -14.65 10.90
CA ASP A 271 -15.54 -13.95 10.76
C ASP A 271 -15.31 -12.44 10.80
N SER A 272 -15.94 -11.71 9.89
CA SER A 272 -15.98 -10.25 9.92
C SER A 272 -16.68 -9.78 11.20
N ILE A 273 -16.08 -8.84 11.92
CA ILE A 273 -16.63 -8.36 13.20
C ILE A 273 -17.65 -7.25 12.96
N THR A 274 -18.78 -7.28 13.67
CA THR A 274 -19.70 -6.15 13.68
C THR A 274 -19.22 -5.04 14.60
N ARG A 275 -19.72 -3.81 14.39
CA ARG A 275 -19.30 -2.64 15.20
C ARG A 275 -19.71 -2.81 16.68
N GLU A 276 -20.86 -3.40 16.98
CA GLU A 276 -21.24 -3.69 18.37
C GLU A 276 -20.38 -4.79 19.01
N GLN A 277 -19.99 -5.82 18.24
CA GLN A 277 -19.07 -6.85 18.71
C GLN A 277 -17.68 -6.28 19.03
N LEU A 278 -17.19 -5.39 18.17
CA LEU A 278 -15.93 -4.67 18.41
C LEU A 278 -16.03 -3.80 19.67
N ALA A 279 -17.15 -3.10 19.87
CA ALA A 279 -17.40 -2.34 21.10
C ALA A 279 -17.40 -3.22 22.36
N VAL A 280 -17.99 -4.43 22.28
CA VAL A 280 -17.98 -5.40 23.39
C VAL A 280 -16.56 -5.85 23.73
N ILE A 281 -15.75 -6.18 22.71
CA ILE A 281 -14.35 -6.58 22.92
C ILE A 281 -13.54 -5.43 23.55
N LEU A 282 -13.67 -4.21 23.05
CA LEU A 282 -12.96 -3.04 23.60
C LEU A 282 -13.43 -2.70 25.03
N ASN A 283 -14.72 -2.84 25.33
CA ASN A 283 -15.27 -2.68 26.69
C ASN A 283 -14.71 -3.72 27.66
N ASN A 284 -14.67 -4.99 27.27
CA ASN A 284 -14.09 -6.05 28.08
C ASN A 284 -12.58 -5.85 28.26
N TYR A 285 -11.88 -5.39 27.24
CA TYR A 285 -10.47 -5.03 27.34
C TYR A 285 -10.27 -3.86 28.31
N ALA A 286 -11.14 -2.84 28.28
CA ALA A 286 -11.11 -1.76 29.26
C ALA A 286 -11.31 -2.27 30.69
N LYS A 287 -12.24 -3.22 30.92
CA LYS A 287 -12.40 -3.90 32.22
C LYS A 287 -11.13 -4.64 32.65
N TYR A 288 -10.53 -5.40 31.73
CA TYR A 288 -9.23 -6.07 31.97
C TYR A 288 -8.15 -5.10 32.41
N LYS A 289 -8.14 -3.87 31.83
CA LYS A 289 -7.22 -2.78 32.21
C LYS A 289 -7.66 -2.02 33.47
N GLY A 290 -8.68 -2.46 34.20
CA GLY A 290 -9.18 -1.80 35.41
C GLY A 290 -9.86 -0.45 35.16
N LYS A 291 -10.28 -0.17 33.90
CA LYS A 291 -10.93 1.11 33.57
C LYS A 291 -12.41 1.09 33.90
N ASN A 292 -12.94 2.27 34.28
CA ASN A 292 -14.37 2.42 34.55
C ASN A 292 -15.18 2.30 33.24
N VAL A 293 -16.01 1.28 33.18
CA VAL A 293 -16.91 1.03 32.05
C VAL A 293 -18.38 1.28 32.39
N ASN A 294 -18.69 1.60 33.64
CA ASN A 294 -20.06 1.88 34.11
C ASN A 294 -20.40 3.35 33.85
N VAL A 295 -20.63 3.66 32.60
CA VAL A 295 -21.02 5.00 32.15
C VAL A 295 -22.16 4.91 31.15
N THR A 296 -23.01 5.92 31.12
CA THR A 296 -24.19 6.00 30.26
C THR A 296 -24.04 7.17 29.29
N ALA A 297 -24.43 6.96 28.04
CA ALA A 297 -24.46 8.00 27.02
C ALA A 297 -25.90 8.47 26.74
N ASN A 298 -26.05 9.73 26.34
CA ASN A 298 -27.27 10.13 25.65
C ASN A 298 -27.25 9.57 24.21
N THR A 299 -28.11 8.62 23.95
CA THR A 299 -28.15 7.86 22.68
C THR A 299 -29.28 8.35 21.74
N ASN A 300 -30.06 9.35 22.14
CA ASN A 300 -31.23 9.83 21.40
C ASN A 300 -30.91 10.37 20.00
N LYS A 301 -29.68 10.81 19.79
CA LYS A 301 -29.22 11.29 18.47
C LYS A 301 -29.03 10.16 17.44
N TYR A 302 -28.97 8.91 17.87
CA TYR A 302 -28.72 7.79 16.96
C TYR A 302 -30.04 7.13 16.55
N VAL A 303 -30.45 7.38 15.33
CA VAL A 303 -31.73 6.90 14.81
C VAL A 303 -31.85 5.39 14.69
N ASP A 304 -30.71 4.67 14.75
CA ASP A 304 -30.62 3.22 14.67
C ASP A 304 -30.24 2.55 16.00
N TRP A 305 -30.29 3.29 17.13
CA TRP A 305 -29.95 2.73 18.44
C TRP A 305 -30.79 1.52 18.83
N TYR A 306 -32.04 1.46 18.36
CA TYR A 306 -32.94 0.33 18.60
C TYR A 306 -32.43 -1.01 18.05
N LYS A 307 -31.50 -0.97 17.08
CA LYS A 307 -30.85 -2.15 16.48
C LYS A 307 -29.73 -2.73 17.34
N VAL A 308 -29.27 -2.01 18.37
CA VAL A 308 -28.26 -2.52 19.29
C VAL A 308 -28.82 -3.71 20.06
N THR A 309 -28.14 -4.86 19.96
CA THR A 309 -28.57 -6.07 20.65
C THR A 309 -28.44 -5.94 22.18
N GLY A 310 -29.30 -6.68 22.92
CA GLY A 310 -29.35 -6.58 24.38
C GLY A 310 -27.98 -6.82 25.04
N TYR A 311 -27.21 -7.80 24.56
CA TYR A 311 -25.91 -8.13 25.16
C TYR A 311 -24.88 -7.03 24.93
N ALA A 312 -24.99 -6.30 23.84
CA ALA A 312 -24.03 -5.24 23.45
C ALA A 312 -24.37 -3.86 24.02
N ARG A 313 -25.61 -3.66 24.50
CA ARG A 313 -26.06 -2.32 24.98
C ARG A 313 -25.16 -1.68 26.03
N PRO A 314 -24.67 -2.37 27.07
CA PRO A 314 -23.76 -1.76 28.04
C PRO A 314 -22.44 -1.29 27.40
N ALA A 315 -21.87 -2.13 26.54
CA ALA A 315 -20.63 -1.81 25.85
C ALA A 315 -20.80 -0.68 24.83
N MET A 316 -21.90 -0.65 24.10
CA MET A 316 -22.23 0.43 23.16
C MET A 316 -22.48 1.76 23.89
N ASN A 317 -23.17 1.75 25.02
CA ASN A 317 -23.30 2.94 25.87
C ASN A 317 -21.96 3.47 26.32
N TRP A 318 -21.10 2.61 26.85
CA TRP A 318 -19.73 2.96 27.21
C TRP A 318 -18.94 3.53 26.03
N ALA A 319 -18.98 2.84 24.88
CA ALA A 319 -18.21 3.23 23.71
C ALA A 319 -18.62 4.60 23.17
N VAL A 320 -19.90 4.92 23.21
CA VAL A 320 -20.44 6.25 22.86
C VAL A 320 -20.08 7.28 23.93
N ALA A 321 -20.30 6.99 25.21
CA ALA A 321 -20.01 7.91 26.31
C ALA A 321 -18.53 8.31 26.37
N LYS A 322 -17.64 7.36 26.08
CA LYS A 322 -16.18 7.59 26.06
C LYS A 322 -15.66 8.05 24.71
N GLY A 323 -16.53 8.21 23.70
CA GLY A 323 -16.14 8.64 22.36
C GLY A 323 -15.30 7.62 21.59
N VAL A 324 -15.34 6.34 21.99
CA VAL A 324 -14.74 5.23 21.22
C VAL A 324 -15.48 5.04 19.91
N ILE A 325 -16.80 5.17 19.92
CA ILE A 325 -17.66 5.25 18.74
C ILE A 325 -18.20 6.69 18.62
N THR A 326 -17.95 7.30 17.48
CA THR A 326 -18.40 8.66 17.15
C THR A 326 -19.62 8.70 16.22
N GLY A 327 -19.99 7.54 15.66
CA GLY A 327 -21.11 7.39 14.72
C GLY A 327 -20.69 7.51 13.27
N LYS A 328 -21.62 7.17 12.37
CA LYS A 328 -21.55 7.29 10.90
C LYS A 328 -22.59 8.32 10.44
N TYR A 329 -22.51 8.72 9.17
CA TYR A 329 -23.51 9.64 8.57
C TYR A 329 -23.69 10.90 9.43
N ASN A 330 -22.61 11.67 9.56
CA ASN A 330 -22.55 12.88 10.39
C ASN A 330 -22.92 12.63 11.87
N GLY A 331 -22.63 11.44 12.39
CA GLY A 331 -22.86 11.09 13.78
C GLY A 331 -24.31 10.72 14.14
N THR A 332 -25.17 10.47 13.14
CA THR A 332 -26.58 10.13 13.35
C THR A 332 -26.87 8.65 13.49
N LYS A 333 -25.91 7.77 13.15
CA LYS A 333 -26.05 6.30 13.25
C LYS A 333 -24.85 5.66 13.94
N VAL A 334 -25.05 4.64 14.74
CA VAL A 334 -23.97 3.81 15.30
C VAL A 334 -23.68 2.59 14.44
N ASP A 335 -24.61 2.19 13.59
CA ASP A 335 -24.55 1.03 12.68
C ASP A 335 -24.08 -0.25 13.40
N PRO A 336 -24.84 -0.71 14.45
CA PRO A 336 -24.34 -1.72 15.38
C PRO A 336 -24.12 -3.08 14.70
N GLN A 337 -24.98 -3.45 13.75
CA GLN A 337 -24.92 -4.71 13.01
C GLN A 337 -24.03 -4.63 11.77
N GLY A 338 -23.61 -3.44 11.35
CA GLY A 338 -22.68 -3.26 10.23
C GLY A 338 -21.32 -3.87 10.55
N THR A 339 -20.75 -4.60 9.60
CA THR A 339 -19.38 -5.12 9.74
C THR A 339 -18.38 -3.98 9.66
N ALA A 340 -17.46 -3.92 10.61
CA ALA A 340 -16.43 -2.88 10.64
C ALA A 340 -15.43 -3.06 9.50
N SER A 341 -15.10 -1.97 8.82
CA SER A 341 -13.95 -1.92 7.93
C SER A 341 -12.65 -1.76 8.73
N ARG A 342 -11.51 -1.99 8.07
CA ARG A 342 -10.19 -1.80 8.69
C ARG A 342 -9.99 -0.34 9.14
N ALA A 343 -10.45 0.63 8.33
CA ALA A 343 -10.40 2.05 8.69
C ALA A 343 -11.30 2.37 9.89
N GLU A 344 -12.51 1.84 9.94
CA GLU A 344 -13.42 2.02 11.07
C GLU A 344 -12.85 1.42 12.37
N ALA A 345 -12.24 0.23 12.28
CA ALA A 345 -11.58 -0.39 13.41
C ALA A 345 -10.36 0.40 13.88
N ALA A 346 -9.54 0.92 12.95
CA ALA A 346 -8.44 1.83 13.28
C ALA A 346 -8.95 3.06 14.06
N GLY A 347 -10.06 3.65 13.62
CA GLY A 347 -10.70 4.76 14.32
C GLY A 347 -11.15 4.41 15.73
N MET A 348 -11.80 3.26 15.92
CA MET A 348 -12.25 2.81 17.25
C MET A 348 -11.07 2.49 18.18
N ILE A 349 -10.01 1.87 17.66
CA ILE A 349 -8.78 1.56 18.42
C ILE A 349 -8.03 2.84 18.78
N TYR A 350 -7.87 3.77 17.84
CA TYR A 350 -7.30 5.09 18.08
C TYR A 350 -8.02 5.84 19.18
N ASN A 351 -9.35 5.91 19.09
CA ASN A 351 -10.18 6.55 20.11
C ASN A 351 -10.04 5.85 21.47
N TYR A 352 -9.97 4.51 21.49
CA TYR A 352 -9.70 3.76 22.71
C TYR A 352 -8.35 4.20 23.33
N CYS A 353 -7.28 4.16 22.56
CA CYS A 353 -5.93 4.45 23.05
C CYS A 353 -5.77 5.88 23.53
N THR A 354 -6.46 6.85 22.90
CA THR A 354 -6.28 8.27 23.19
C THR A 354 -7.26 8.81 24.25
N LYS A 355 -8.44 8.18 24.40
CA LYS A 355 -9.52 8.69 25.28
C LYS A 355 -9.73 7.84 26.55
N ILE A 356 -9.27 6.59 26.58
CA ILE A 356 -9.42 5.71 27.76
C ILE A 356 -8.14 5.82 28.60
N LYS A 357 -8.12 6.79 29.48
CA LYS A 357 -7.02 7.03 30.42
C LYS A 357 -7.18 6.19 31.70
#